data_cb2f36cfeb6eb8f46fdd7536a860bd92
#
_entry.id   cb2f36cfeb6eb8f46fdd7536a860bd92
#
_cell.length_a   1.000
_cell.length_b   1.000
_cell.length_c   1.000
_cell.angle_alpha   90.00
_cell.angle_beta   90.00
_cell.angle_gamma   90.00
#
_symmetry.space_group_name_H-M   'P 1'
#
loop_
_entity.id
_entity.type
_entity.pdbx_description
1 polymer ?
#
loop_
_entity_poly.entity_id
_entity_poly.type
_entity_poly.pdbx_seq_one_letter_code
_entity_poly.pdbx_strand_id
1 'polypeptide(L)'
;MLDVDLSGAWRTIATVGRIMVTQRSGSIVNVASTAGLVGYRHFAGYVAAKHGLVGLTKAVALDYAPNGVRVNALCPGSVRDSSEYEGRMLAEIARSLGVGVDEHESVFVQAQPTNKLVEPGEVAAAARWLASDDARGVTGAVVTVDGGFTAR
;
A
#
# COMPACT_ATOMS: atom_id res chain seq x y z
N MET A 1 -6.48 14.05 1.51
CA MET A 1 -6.14 12.70 1.98
C MET A 1 -7.27 11.72 1.69
N LEU A 2 -8.42 11.71 2.41
CA LEU A 2 -9.52 10.78 2.12
C LEU A 2 -10.00 10.84 0.67
N ASP A 3 -10.12 12.02 0.09
CA ASP A 3 -10.60 12.17 -1.30
C ASP A 3 -9.60 11.62 -2.31
N VAL A 4 -8.30 11.78 -2.10
CA VAL A 4 -7.25 11.26 -2.99
C VAL A 4 -7.00 9.78 -2.73
N ASP A 5 -6.68 9.41 -1.49
CA ASP A 5 -6.17 8.07 -1.15
C ASP A 5 -7.26 6.99 -1.11
N LEU A 6 -8.52 7.36 -0.94
CA LEU A 6 -9.64 6.42 -0.88
C LEU A 6 -10.66 6.67 -1.99
N SER A 7 -11.27 7.86 -2.04
CA SER A 7 -12.32 8.15 -3.02
C SER A 7 -11.78 8.15 -4.46
N GLY A 8 -10.52 8.63 -4.66
CA GLY A 8 -9.84 8.58 -5.95
C GLY A 8 -9.63 7.15 -6.41
N ALA A 9 -9.15 6.26 -5.53
CA ALA A 9 -9.00 4.84 -5.82
C ALA A 9 -10.34 4.19 -6.18
N TRP A 10 -11.40 4.44 -5.39
CA TRP A 10 -12.75 3.96 -5.73
C TRP A 10 -13.20 4.40 -7.12
N ARG A 11 -13.11 5.71 -7.44
CA ARG A 11 -13.53 6.24 -8.75
C ARG A 11 -12.76 5.56 -9.90
N THR A 12 -11.44 5.35 -9.72
CA THR A 12 -10.60 4.66 -10.69
C THR A 12 -11.04 3.20 -10.86
N ILE A 13 -11.23 2.47 -9.77
CA ILE A 13 -11.70 1.08 -9.78
C ILE A 13 -13.08 0.98 -10.45
N ALA A 14 -14.02 1.88 -10.11
CA ALA A 14 -15.36 1.88 -10.69
C ALA A 14 -15.35 2.11 -12.21
N THR A 15 -14.38 2.85 -12.73
CA THR A 15 -14.24 3.13 -14.17
C THR A 15 -13.51 1.99 -14.88
N VAL A 16 -12.29 1.68 -14.44
CA VAL A 16 -11.42 0.70 -15.10
C VAL A 16 -11.94 -0.73 -14.88
N GLY A 17 -12.48 -0.99 -13.70
CA GLY A 17 -13.04 -2.31 -13.34
C GLY A 17 -14.18 -2.75 -14.27
N ARG A 18 -15.05 -1.83 -14.70
CA ARG A 18 -16.11 -2.15 -15.68
C ARG A 18 -15.54 -2.68 -16.99
N ILE A 19 -14.43 -2.08 -17.45
CA ILE A 19 -13.75 -2.52 -18.67
C ILE A 19 -13.18 -3.94 -18.45
N MET A 20 -12.49 -4.17 -17.35
CA MET A 20 -11.91 -5.47 -17.02
C MET A 20 -12.97 -6.56 -16.85
N VAL A 21 -14.10 -6.24 -16.21
CA VAL A 21 -15.25 -7.16 -16.08
C VAL A 21 -15.80 -7.54 -17.45
N THR A 22 -15.94 -6.60 -18.37
CA THR A 22 -16.39 -6.86 -19.76
C THR A 22 -15.38 -7.71 -20.51
N GLN A 23 -14.08 -7.46 -20.30
CA GLN A 23 -12.99 -8.25 -20.90
C GLN A 23 -12.85 -9.65 -20.27
N ARG A 24 -13.47 -9.88 -19.10
CA ARG A 24 -13.30 -11.06 -18.27
C ARG A 24 -11.85 -11.36 -17.91
N SER A 25 -11.05 -10.31 -17.77
CA SER A 25 -9.64 -10.39 -17.46
C SER A 25 -9.15 -9.06 -16.88
N GLY A 26 -8.33 -9.12 -15.85
CA GLY A 26 -7.69 -7.93 -15.27
C GLY A 26 -7.03 -8.19 -13.93
N SER A 27 -6.12 -7.31 -13.56
CA SER A 27 -5.50 -7.28 -12.23
C SER A 27 -5.40 -5.84 -11.74
N ILE A 28 -5.97 -5.59 -10.57
CA ILE A 28 -5.90 -4.30 -9.87
C ILE A 28 -5.03 -4.48 -8.64
N VAL A 29 -4.00 -3.66 -8.51
CA VAL A 29 -3.12 -3.62 -7.34
C VAL A 29 -3.27 -2.26 -6.67
N ASN A 30 -3.94 -2.23 -5.53
CA ASN A 30 -4.10 -1.03 -4.74
C ASN A 30 -2.90 -0.86 -3.80
N VAL A 31 -2.10 0.18 -4.01
CA VAL A 31 -0.97 0.48 -3.13
C VAL A 31 -1.51 1.19 -1.87
N ALA A 32 -1.68 0.40 -0.82
CA ALA A 32 -2.11 0.89 0.49
C ALA A 32 -0.90 1.34 1.33
N SER A 33 -0.68 0.76 2.49
CA SER A 33 0.42 1.00 3.43
C SER A 33 0.27 0.04 4.61
N THR A 34 1.31 -0.14 5.41
CA THR A 34 1.18 -0.69 6.78
C THR A 34 0.19 0.12 7.62
N ALA A 35 -0.01 1.42 7.33
CA ALA A 35 -1.05 2.25 7.93
C ALA A 35 -2.49 1.82 7.58
N GLY A 36 -2.66 0.89 6.65
CA GLY A 36 -3.93 0.20 6.38
C GLY A 36 -4.17 -1.02 7.26
N LEU A 37 -3.21 -1.38 8.12
CA LEU A 37 -3.23 -2.58 8.96
C LEU A 37 -3.07 -2.26 10.44
N VAL A 38 -2.32 -1.21 10.75
CA VAL A 38 -2.04 -0.77 12.13
C VAL A 38 -2.22 0.75 12.28
N GLY A 39 -2.41 1.20 13.50
CA GLY A 39 -2.52 2.63 13.82
C GLY A 39 -1.16 3.33 13.87
N TYR A 40 -1.15 4.58 13.44
CA TYR A 40 -0.01 5.49 13.58
C TYR A 40 -0.45 6.75 14.31
N ARG A 41 0.31 7.17 15.32
CA ARG A 41 0.05 8.42 16.04
C ARG A 41 0.13 9.59 15.06
N HIS A 42 -0.76 10.56 15.25
CA HIS A 42 -0.84 11.80 14.45
C HIS A 42 -1.25 11.61 12.97
N PHE A 43 -1.53 10.39 12.51
CA PHE A 43 -1.88 10.07 11.12
C PHE A 43 -3.31 9.56 10.95
N ALA A 44 -4.25 9.94 11.83
CA ALA A 44 -5.61 9.38 11.84
C ALA A 44 -6.30 9.41 10.45
N GLY A 45 -6.21 10.53 9.72
CA GLY A 45 -6.81 10.64 8.39
C GLY A 45 -6.16 9.73 7.34
N TYR A 46 -4.83 9.55 7.39
CA TYR A 46 -4.10 8.63 6.53
C TYR A 46 -4.42 7.18 6.87
N VAL A 47 -4.37 6.84 8.14
CA VAL A 47 -4.73 5.51 8.65
C VAL A 47 -6.16 5.13 8.23
N ALA A 48 -7.13 6.04 8.41
CA ALA A 48 -8.51 5.82 7.99
C ALA A 48 -8.62 5.58 6.48
N ALA A 49 -7.92 6.38 5.65
CA ALA A 49 -7.90 6.21 4.21
C ALA A 49 -7.33 4.87 3.78
N LYS A 50 -6.18 4.48 4.36
CA LYS A 50 -5.48 3.24 3.98
C LYS A 50 -6.18 1.98 4.51
N HIS A 51 -6.80 2.01 5.68
CA HIS A 51 -7.71 0.95 6.14
C HIS A 51 -8.93 0.84 5.23
N GLY A 52 -9.53 1.98 4.84
CA GLY A 52 -10.62 2.02 3.87
C GLY A 52 -10.23 1.41 2.53
N LEU A 53 -9.01 1.67 2.04
CA LEU A 53 -8.51 1.12 0.78
C LEU A 53 -8.31 -0.41 0.86
N VAL A 54 -7.84 -0.92 1.99
CA VAL A 54 -7.76 -2.38 2.24
C VAL A 54 -9.15 -3.00 2.26
N GLY A 55 -10.11 -2.37 2.95
CA GLY A 55 -11.50 -2.82 2.97
C GLY A 55 -12.14 -2.80 1.58
N LEU A 56 -11.96 -1.70 0.84
CA LEU A 56 -12.40 -1.55 -0.55
C LEU A 56 -11.83 -2.66 -1.44
N THR A 57 -10.54 -2.94 -1.32
CA THR A 57 -9.86 -4.02 -2.07
C THR A 57 -10.56 -5.36 -1.87
N LYS A 58 -10.85 -5.74 -0.63
CA LYS A 58 -11.51 -7.01 -0.30
C LYS A 58 -12.93 -7.08 -0.86
N ALA A 59 -13.71 -6.01 -0.72
CA ALA A 59 -15.07 -5.96 -1.23
C ALA A 59 -15.11 -6.09 -2.76
N VAL A 60 -14.31 -5.28 -3.46
CA VAL A 60 -14.27 -5.32 -4.94
C VAL A 60 -13.69 -6.63 -5.46
N ALA A 61 -12.77 -7.27 -4.73
CA ALA A 61 -12.26 -8.58 -5.09
C ALA A 61 -13.38 -9.63 -5.15
N LEU A 62 -14.31 -9.60 -4.19
CA LEU A 62 -15.48 -10.50 -4.19
C LEU A 62 -16.42 -10.22 -5.37
N ASP A 63 -16.66 -8.93 -5.66
CA ASP A 63 -17.56 -8.52 -6.74
C ASP A 63 -17.02 -8.90 -8.13
N TYR A 64 -15.69 -8.83 -8.32
CA TYR A 64 -15.06 -8.96 -9.63
C TYR A 64 -14.48 -10.36 -9.91
N ALA A 65 -14.24 -11.18 -8.88
CA ALA A 65 -13.70 -12.53 -9.03
C ALA A 65 -14.51 -13.42 -10.00
N PRO A 66 -15.88 -13.41 -9.99
CA PRO A 66 -16.66 -14.20 -10.94
C PRO A 66 -16.43 -13.83 -12.40
N ASN A 67 -15.89 -12.63 -12.64
CA ASN A 67 -15.58 -12.13 -13.98
C ASN A 67 -14.09 -12.27 -14.35
N GLY A 68 -13.31 -13.03 -13.57
CA GLY A 68 -11.89 -13.26 -13.86
C GLY A 68 -10.99 -12.04 -13.58
N VAL A 69 -11.45 -11.06 -12.79
CA VAL A 69 -10.65 -9.89 -12.41
C VAL A 69 -10.19 -10.05 -10.97
N ARG A 70 -8.89 -9.87 -10.75
CA ARG A 70 -8.26 -9.95 -9.44
C ARG A 70 -8.04 -8.55 -8.85
N VAL A 71 -8.20 -8.40 -7.55
CA VAL A 71 -7.99 -7.13 -6.85
C VAL A 71 -7.25 -7.41 -5.55
N ASN A 72 -6.06 -6.85 -5.39
CA ASN A 72 -5.20 -7.07 -4.22
C ASN A 72 -4.67 -5.75 -3.65
N ALA A 73 -4.39 -5.73 -2.37
CA ALA A 73 -3.74 -4.63 -1.68
C ALA A 73 -2.26 -4.94 -1.46
N LEU A 74 -1.40 -4.00 -1.82
CA LEU A 74 0.02 -4.01 -1.50
C LEU A 74 0.25 -2.98 -0.39
N CYS A 75 0.85 -3.43 0.72
CA CYS A 75 1.06 -2.63 1.91
C CYS A 75 2.55 -2.48 2.21
N PRO A 76 3.23 -1.49 1.63
CA PRO A 76 4.63 -1.21 1.94
C PRO A 76 4.79 -0.67 3.38
N GLY A 77 5.94 -1.00 3.99
CA GLY A 77 6.44 -0.37 5.19
C GLY A 77 7.14 0.97 4.89
N SER A 78 8.18 1.28 5.67
CA SER A 78 9.02 2.46 5.41
C SER A 78 9.93 2.20 4.22
N VAL A 79 9.63 2.84 3.10
CA VAL A 79 10.35 2.70 1.83
C VAL A 79 11.41 3.78 1.74
N ARG A 80 12.62 3.42 1.25
CA ARG A 80 13.66 4.39 0.93
C ARG A 80 13.17 5.34 -0.16
N ASP A 81 13.25 6.62 0.10
CA ASP A 81 12.93 7.64 -0.89
C ASP A 81 14.16 7.86 -1.78
N SER A 82 14.06 7.54 -3.06
CA SER A 82 15.15 7.64 -4.05
C SER A 82 15.03 8.86 -4.95
N SER A 83 14.09 9.76 -4.66
CA SER A 83 13.84 10.97 -5.47
C SER A 83 14.63 12.18 -4.96
N GLU A 84 14.69 13.25 -5.77
CA GLU A 84 15.17 14.58 -5.30
C GLU A 84 14.32 15.17 -4.16
N TYR A 85 13.16 14.55 -3.88
CA TYR A 85 12.32 14.80 -2.73
C TYR A 85 12.77 13.99 -1.50
N GLU A 86 13.89 13.27 -1.62
CA GLU A 86 14.48 12.47 -0.54
C GLU A 86 14.53 13.24 0.76
N GLY A 87 14.04 12.60 1.77
CA GLY A 87 14.02 13.15 3.10
C GLY A 87 12.87 14.12 3.40
N ARG A 88 12.15 14.67 2.41
CA ARG A 88 11.05 15.59 2.73
C ARG A 88 9.90 14.88 3.41
N MET A 89 9.45 13.75 2.86
CA MET A 89 8.34 13.00 3.44
C MET A 89 8.75 12.36 4.77
N LEU A 90 9.88 11.68 4.81
CA LEU A 90 10.40 11.09 6.06
C LEU A 90 10.73 12.16 7.10
N ALA A 91 11.32 13.29 6.70
CA ALA A 91 11.60 14.41 7.58
C ALA A 91 10.32 15.09 8.10
N GLU A 92 9.26 15.15 7.29
CA GLU A 92 7.98 15.72 7.70
C GLU A 92 7.25 14.81 8.67
N ILE A 93 7.33 13.49 8.44
CA ILE A 93 6.83 12.46 9.35
C ILE A 93 7.62 12.53 10.67
N ALA A 94 8.94 12.56 10.63
CA ALA A 94 9.80 12.65 11.81
C ALA A 94 9.51 13.92 12.62
N ARG A 95 9.37 15.07 11.96
CA ARG A 95 8.95 16.33 12.60
C ARG A 95 7.60 16.20 13.31
N SER A 96 6.64 15.54 12.67
CA SER A 96 5.32 15.31 13.27
C SER A 96 5.36 14.36 14.47
N LEU A 97 6.38 13.52 14.55
CA LEU A 97 6.63 12.60 15.66
C LEU A 97 7.56 13.19 16.74
N GLY A 98 8.07 14.43 16.53
CA GLY A 98 9.00 15.08 17.45
C GLY A 98 10.42 14.50 17.41
N VAL A 99 10.79 13.83 16.31
CA VAL A 99 12.13 13.25 16.10
C VAL A 99 13.01 14.24 15.34
N GLY A 100 14.29 14.33 15.71
CA GLY A 100 15.27 15.16 15.01
C GLY A 100 15.47 14.75 13.56
N VAL A 101 15.75 15.71 12.68
CA VAL A 101 15.92 15.47 11.23
C VAL A 101 17.09 14.51 10.97
N ASP A 102 18.14 14.56 11.79
CA ASP A 102 19.34 13.71 11.64
C ASP A 102 19.10 12.26 12.13
N GLU A 103 18.04 12.04 12.92
CA GLU A 103 17.71 10.73 13.50
C GLU A 103 16.55 10.04 12.78
N HIS A 104 15.90 10.72 11.84
CA HIS A 104 14.63 10.23 11.28
C HIS A 104 14.77 8.87 10.55
N GLU A 105 15.84 8.67 9.78
CA GLU A 105 16.06 7.42 9.08
C GLU A 105 16.25 6.26 10.06
N SER A 106 17.05 6.47 11.12
CA SER A 106 17.31 5.43 12.13
C SER A 106 16.05 4.95 12.83
N VAL A 107 15.10 5.84 13.11
CA VAL A 107 13.83 5.48 13.74
C VAL A 107 13.00 4.57 12.82
N PHE A 108 12.95 4.86 11.52
CA PHE A 108 12.22 4.03 10.57
C PHE A 108 12.92 2.69 10.30
N VAL A 109 14.25 2.69 10.25
CA VAL A 109 15.06 1.47 10.13
C VAL A 109 14.84 0.55 11.32
N GLN A 110 14.95 1.08 12.55
CA GLN A 110 14.78 0.30 13.78
C GLN A 110 13.35 -0.20 13.99
N ALA A 111 12.35 0.49 13.44
CA ALA A 111 10.97 0.06 13.51
C ALA A 111 10.72 -1.24 12.72
N GLN A 112 11.51 -1.53 11.69
CA GLN A 112 11.40 -2.74 10.90
C GLN A 112 12.32 -3.85 11.47
N PRO A 113 11.79 -5.05 11.78
CA PRO A 113 12.59 -6.17 12.31
C PRO A 113 13.82 -6.55 11.47
N THR A 114 13.79 -6.30 10.17
CA THR A 114 14.94 -6.50 9.27
C THR A 114 16.05 -5.48 9.46
N ASN A 115 15.82 -4.42 10.25
CA ASN A 115 16.72 -3.27 10.44
C ASN A 115 17.18 -2.63 9.10
N LYS A 116 16.27 -2.55 8.15
CA LYS A 116 16.50 -1.94 6.83
C LYS A 116 15.23 -1.26 6.34
N LEU A 117 15.36 -0.16 5.62
CA LEU A 117 14.26 0.37 4.82
C LEU A 117 13.94 -0.59 3.68
N VAL A 118 12.70 -0.62 3.28
CA VAL A 118 12.26 -1.32 2.06
C VAL A 118 12.78 -0.55 0.85
N GLU A 119 13.37 -1.26 -0.11
CA GLU A 119 13.79 -0.63 -1.36
C GLU A 119 12.62 -0.50 -2.34
N PRO A 120 12.53 0.58 -3.14
CA PRO A 120 11.47 0.76 -4.13
C PRO A 120 11.33 -0.43 -5.08
N GLY A 121 12.46 -1.06 -5.43
CA GLY A 121 12.50 -2.25 -6.27
C GLY A 121 11.78 -3.46 -5.68
N GLU A 122 11.76 -3.62 -4.35
CA GLU A 122 11.07 -4.71 -3.66
C GLU A 122 9.54 -4.52 -3.75
N VAL A 123 9.08 -3.28 -3.57
CA VAL A 123 7.65 -2.93 -3.75
C VAL A 123 7.23 -3.15 -5.20
N ALA A 124 8.05 -2.71 -6.16
CA ALA A 124 7.79 -2.88 -7.58
C ALA A 124 7.76 -4.36 -7.99
N ALA A 125 8.64 -5.20 -7.41
CA ALA A 125 8.65 -6.64 -7.65
C ALA A 125 7.36 -7.31 -7.16
N ALA A 126 6.89 -6.95 -5.97
CA ALA A 126 5.62 -7.46 -5.43
C ALA A 126 4.42 -7.01 -6.27
N ALA A 127 4.39 -5.73 -6.69
CA ALA A 127 3.35 -5.21 -7.57
C ALA A 127 3.32 -5.94 -8.91
N ARG A 128 4.49 -6.16 -9.53
CA ARG A 128 4.61 -6.90 -10.79
C ARG A 128 4.13 -8.34 -10.66
N TRP A 129 4.50 -9.03 -9.57
CA TRP A 129 4.02 -10.38 -9.31
C TRP A 129 2.50 -10.41 -9.18
N LEU A 130 1.90 -9.52 -8.37
CA LEU A 130 0.45 -9.44 -8.22
C LEU A 130 -0.28 -9.12 -9.54
N ALA A 131 0.36 -8.39 -10.44
CA ALA A 131 -0.19 -8.07 -11.76
C ALA A 131 -0.07 -9.23 -12.76
N SER A 132 0.86 -10.16 -12.57
CA SER A 132 1.17 -11.25 -13.49
C SER A 132 0.25 -12.47 -13.33
N ASP A 133 0.32 -13.40 -14.28
CA ASP A 133 -0.39 -14.68 -14.24
C ASP A 133 0.12 -15.63 -13.16
N ASP A 134 1.33 -15.41 -12.64
CA ASP A 134 1.88 -16.18 -11.51
C ASP A 134 1.03 -15.99 -10.23
N ALA A 135 0.30 -14.89 -10.15
CA ALA A 135 -0.63 -14.59 -9.06
C ALA A 135 -2.10 -14.88 -9.43
N ARG A 136 -2.39 -15.73 -10.45
CA ARG A 136 -3.76 -15.99 -10.93
C ARG A 136 -4.73 -16.52 -9.87
N GLY A 137 -4.25 -17.18 -8.85
CA GLY A 137 -5.04 -17.65 -7.70
C GLY A 137 -5.18 -16.66 -6.56
N VAL A 138 -4.63 -15.42 -6.69
CA VAL A 138 -4.54 -14.43 -5.62
C VAL A 138 -5.48 -13.28 -5.90
N THR A 139 -6.56 -13.17 -5.11
CA THR A 139 -7.49 -12.03 -5.12
C THR A 139 -7.99 -11.75 -3.71
N GLY A 140 -8.25 -10.51 -3.37
CA GLY A 140 -8.65 -10.05 -2.02
C GLY A 140 -7.52 -10.12 -1.00
N ALA A 141 -6.31 -10.45 -1.43
CA ALA A 141 -5.15 -10.56 -0.55
C ALA A 141 -4.61 -9.18 -0.13
N VAL A 142 -4.00 -9.18 1.05
CA VAL A 142 -3.20 -8.07 1.57
C VAL A 142 -1.77 -8.54 1.67
N VAL A 143 -0.91 -8.01 0.82
CA VAL A 143 0.50 -8.38 0.74
C VAL A 143 1.34 -7.27 1.36
N THR A 144 2.12 -7.60 2.38
CA THR A 144 3.03 -6.67 3.03
C THR A 144 4.43 -6.78 2.45
N VAL A 145 5.09 -5.63 2.27
CA VAL A 145 6.53 -5.51 1.97
C VAL A 145 7.07 -4.50 2.98
N ASP A 146 7.30 -4.95 4.21
CA ASP A 146 7.45 -4.07 5.38
C ASP A 146 8.56 -4.49 6.35
N GLY A 147 9.43 -5.39 5.93
CA GLY A 147 10.52 -5.88 6.78
C GLY A 147 10.06 -6.56 8.06
N GLY A 148 8.81 -7.06 8.10
CA GLY A 148 8.21 -7.73 9.26
C GLY A 148 7.55 -6.76 10.26
N PHE A 149 7.40 -5.49 9.92
CA PHE A 149 6.84 -4.47 10.81
C PHE A 149 5.45 -4.86 11.35
N THR A 150 4.58 -5.44 10.52
CA THR A 150 3.21 -5.82 10.89
C THR A 150 3.07 -7.27 11.37
N ALA A 151 4.16 -8.03 11.50
CA ALA A 151 4.12 -9.42 11.95
C ALA A 151 4.04 -9.59 13.47
N ARG A 152 3.84 -8.50 14.22
CA ARG A 152 3.81 -8.45 15.68
C ARG A 152 2.48 -7.91 16.22
#